data_bd3fb55fdd633b2db6d9e2fb466cb5cd
#
_entry.id   bd3fb55fdd633b2db6d9e2fb466cb5cd
#
_cell.length_a   1.000
_cell.length_b   1.000
_cell.length_c   1.000
_cell.angle_alpha   90.00
_cell.angle_beta   90.00
_cell.angle_gamma   90.00
#
_symmetry.space_group_name_H-M   'P 1'
#
loop_
_entity.id
_entity.type
_entity.pdbx_description
1 polymer ?
#
loop_
_entity_poly.entity_id
_entity_poly.type
_entity_poly.pdbx_seq_one_letter_code
_entity_poly.pdbx_strand_id
1 'polypeptide(L)'
;MKDKFILDACCGNRSMWFNKRHPSALYIDIRKEIHLKPQGHQPKIVVDPDIVADFRDLSFIESGSFKLVVCDPPHLTKLGESGIYRRLFGRLNKDTWREDLRKGFSEMWRVLEDYGVLLIKWNDYEIGFGELKKLFPSEPLFFNRKSGSAESKTAWFCFMKIPKKGDK
;
A
#
# COMPACT_ATOMS: atom_id res chain seq x y z
N MET A 1 -5.54 10.50 16.87
CA MET A 1 -4.75 9.32 16.45
C MET A 1 -3.83 8.81 17.57
N LYS A 2 -4.15 9.20 18.81
CA LYS A 2 -3.43 8.71 20.00
C LYS A 2 -3.45 7.18 20.01
N ASP A 3 -2.31 6.54 20.19
CA ASP A 3 -2.11 5.08 20.22
C ASP A 3 -2.14 4.34 18.84
N LYS A 4 -2.09 5.07 17.72
CA LYS A 4 -1.92 4.48 16.38
C LYS A 4 -0.46 4.62 15.95
N PHE A 5 0.28 3.51 15.93
CA PHE A 5 1.70 3.47 15.57
C PHE A 5 1.96 2.86 14.19
N ILE A 6 0.91 2.27 13.60
CA ILE A 6 0.98 1.57 12.31
C ILE A 6 -0.03 2.20 11.37
N LEU A 7 0.40 2.52 10.15
CA LEU A 7 -0.46 2.93 9.06
C LEU A 7 -0.52 1.83 8.01
N ASP A 8 -1.74 1.38 7.67
CA ASP A 8 -1.99 0.63 6.43
C ASP A 8 -2.55 1.61 5.40
N ALA A 9 -1.71 1.99 4.45
CA ALA A 9 -2.00 3.08 3.52
C ALA A 9 -2.92 2.68 2.34
N CYS A 10 -3.19 1.38 2.16
CA CYS A 10 -4.06 0.84 1.12
C CYS A 10 -4.72 -0.45 1.63
N CYS A 11 -5.56 -0.33 2.67
CA CYS A 11 -5.93 -1.48 3.47
C CYS A 11 -6.79 -2.53 2.74
N GLY A 12 -7.52 -2.14 1.70
CA GLY A 12 -8.43 -3.03 0.99
C GLY A 12 -9.33 -3.81 1.95
N ASN A 13 -9.37 -5.13 1.79
CA ASN A 13 -10.10 -6.04 2.68
C ASN A 13 -9.21 -6.53 3.87
N ARG A 14 -8.09 -5.89 4.12
CA ARG A 14 -7.10 -6.23 5.17
C ARG A 14 -6.61 -7.68 5.09
N SER A 15 -6.44 -8.20 3.87
CA SER A 15 -6.12 -9.63 3.64
C SER A 15 -4.77 -10.05 4.19
N MET A 16 -3.82 -9.12 4.33
CA MET A 16 -2.49 -9.40 4.87
C MET A 16 -2.42 -9.38 6.41
N TRP A 17 -3.51 -9.02 7.09
CA TRP A 17 -3.55 -8.91 8.54
C TRP A 17 -4.10 -10.16 9.21
N PHE A 18 -3.40 -10.68 10.22
CA PHE A 18 -3.95 -11.70 11.12
C PHE A 18 -5.10 -11.13 11.94
N ASN A 19 -4.86 -10.01 12.63
CA ASN A 19 -5.91 -9.25 13.29
C ASN A 19 -6.33 -8.07 12.42
N LYS A 20 -7.42 -8.20 11.70
CA LYS A 20 -7.97 -7.16 10.81
C LYS A 20 -8.48 -5.90 11.53
N ARG A 21 -8.47 -5.92 12.86
CA ARG A 21 -8.85 -4.80 13.73
C ARG A 21 -7.77 -4.56 14.78
N HIS A 22 -6.50 -4.56 14.34
CA HIS A 22 -5.38 -4.33 15.24
C HIS A 22 -5.51 -2.96 15.92
N PRO A 23 -5.49 -2.87 17.26
CA PRO A 23 -5.81 -1.62 17.98
C PRO A 23 -4.83 -0.48 17.66
N SER A 24 -3.56 -0.79 17.42
CA SER A 24 -2.52 0.21 17.11
C SER A 24 -2.38 0.52 15.60
N ALA A 25 -3.23 -0.03 14.74
CA ALA A 25 -3.21 0.27 13.31
C ALA A 25 -4.29 1.27 12.94
N LEU A 26 -3.95 2.20 12.06
CA LEU A 26 -4.86 3.04 11.30
C LEU A 26 -4.97 2.47 9.88
N TYR A 27 -6.17 2.20 9.44
CA TYR A 27 -6.45 1.65 8.12
C TYR A 27 -7.06 2.71 7.23
N ILE A 28 -6.44 3.01 6.09
CA ILE A 28 -6.99 3.92 5.09
C ILE A 28 -7.14 3.23 3.73
N ASP A 29 -8.13 3.63 2.98
CA ASP A 29 -8.35 3.26 1.57
C ASP A 29 -9.17 4.37 0.91
N ILE A 30 -8.97 4.61 -0.37
CA ILE A 30 -9.76 5.58 -1.12
C ILE A 30 -11.22 5.14 -1.29
N ARG A 31 -11.51 3.86 -1.07
CA ARG A 31 -12.82 3.24 -1.23
C ARG A 31 -13.42 2.86 0.11
N LYS A 32 -14.75 2.93 0.20
CA LYS A 32 -15.52 2.25 1.23
C LYS A 32 -16.61 1.44 0.55
N GLU A 33 -16.43 0.12 0.48
CA GLU A 33 -17.31 -0.78 -0.27
C GLU A 33 -17.59 -2.03 0.55
N ILE A 34 -18.88 -2.32 0.74
CA ILE A 34 -19.33 -3.52 1.45
C ILE A 34 -20.28 -4.30 0.54
N HIS A 35 -19.78 -5.37 -0.05
CA HIS A 35 -20.57 -6.29 -0.86
C HIS A 35 -20.82 -7.59 -0.08
N LEU A 36 -21.97 -7.68 0.60
CA LEU A 36 -22.29 -8.78 1.52
C LEU A 36 -22.83 -10.04 0.82
N LYS A 37 -23.29 -9.93 -0.41
CA LYS A 37 -23.87 -11.05 -1.17
C LYS A 37 -23.13 -11.19 -2.50
N PRO A 38 -22.14 -12.07 -2.56
CA PRO A 38 -21.58 -12.46 -3.85
C PRO A 38 -22.63 -13.22 -4.64
N GLN A 39 -22.80 -12.89 -5.91
CA GLN A 39 -23.56 -13.74 -6.82
C GLN A 39 -22.67 -14.94 -7.18
N GLY A 40 -23.12 -16.16 -6.87
CA GLY A 40 -22.37 -17.39 -7.13
C GLY A 40 -21.15 -17.56 -6.20
N HIS A 41 -20.02 -18.06 -6.73
CA HIS A 41 -18.78 -18.37 -5.99
C HIS A 41 -17.87 -17.14 -5.75
N GLN A 42 -18.37 -15.92 -5.90
CA GLN A 42 -17.56 -14.72 -5.72
C GLN A 42 -17.27 -14.45 -4.23
N PRO A 43 -16.04 -14.04 -3.88
CA PRO A 43 -15.70 -13.75 -2.49
C PRO A 43 -16.45 -12.51 -1.97
N LYS A 44 -16.78 -12.54 -0.70
CA LYS A 44 -17.28 -11.36 0.02
C LYS A 44 -16.21 -10.26 -0.02
N ILE A 45 -16.56 -9.09 -0.52
CA ILE A 45 -15.68 -7.93 -0.55
C ILE A 45 -16.11 -6.98 0.56
N VAL A 46 -15.19 -6.67 1.46
CA VAL A 46 -15.39 -5.69 2.52
C VAL A 46 -14.14 -4.80 2.55
N VAL A 47 -14.28 -3.60 2.00
CA VAL A 47 -13.33 -2.52 2.14
C VAL A 47 -13.96 -1.52 3.11
N ASP A 48 -13.54 -1.54 4.36
CA ASP A 48 -14.09 -0.72 5.44
C ASP A 48 -12.92 -0.06 6.21
N PRO A 49 -12.31 1.00 5.63
CA PRO A 49 -11.23 1.72 6.27
C PRO A 49 -11.72 2.50 7.49
N ASP A 50 -10.81 2.82 8.40
CA ASP A 50 -11.08 3.73 9.51
C ASP A 50 -11.28 5.17 8.99
N ILE A 51 -10.51 5.53 7.94
CA ILE A 51 -10.61 6.81 7.24
C ILE A 51 -10.61 6.55 5.73
N VAL A 52 -11.60 7.12 5.03
CA VAL A 52 -11.59 7.14 3.57
C VAL A 52 -10.63 8.24 3.12
N ALA A 53 -9.48 7.86 2.59
CA ALA A 53 -8.44 8.78 2.16
C ALA A 53 -7.59 8.18 1.03
N ASP A 54 -6.99 9.06 0.25
CA ASP A 54 -6.08 8.70 -0.82
C ASP A 54 -4.64 8.66 -0.29
N PHE A 55 -3.94 7.55 -0.48
CA PHE A 55 -2.54 7.41 -0.06
C PHE A 55 -1.59 8.42 -0.72
N ARG A 56 -2.04 9.08 -1.80
CA ARG A 56 -1.31 10.14 -2.49
C ARG A 56 -1.40 11.50 -1.80
N ASP A 57 -2.34 11.63 -0.85
CA ASP A 57 -2.54 12.84 -0.06
C ASP A 57 -2.84 12.46 1.40
N LEU A 58 -1.79 12.44 2.21
CA LEU A 58 -1.87 12.22 3.65
C LEU A 58 -1.65 13.51 4.45
N SER A 59 -1.98 14.67 3.86
CA SER A 59 -1.77 16.00 4.48
C SER A 59 -2.44 16.18 5.84
N PHE A 60 -3.49 15.40 6.12
CA PHE A 60 -4.17 15.36 7.42
C PHE A 60 -3.39 14.60 8.51
N ILE A 61 -2.26 13.99 8.17
CA ILE A 61 -1.34 13.27 9.06
C ILE A 61 -0.04 14.08 9.18
N GLU A 62 0.37 14.34 10.41
CA GLU A 62 1.65 15.00 10.68
C GLU A 62 2.84 14.14 10.22
N SER A 63 3.94 14.79 9.82
CA SER A 63 5.17 14.09 9.48
C SER A 63 5.71 13.33 10.68
N GLY A 64 6.26 12.14 10.46
CA GLY A 64 6.87 11.35 11.53
C GLY A 64 5.88 10.76 12.54
N SER A 65 4.63 10.50 12.14
CA SER A 65 3.57 10.02 13.05
C SER A 65 3.58 8.50 13.26
N PHE A 66 4.19 7.71 12.37
CA PHE A 66 4.08 6.25 12.40
C PHE A 66 5.45 5.55 12.47
N LYS A 67 5.51 4.50 13.28
CA LYS A 67 6.67 3.60 13.39
C LYS A 67 6.74 2.59 12.26
N LEU A 68 5.58 2.19 11.76
CA LEU A 68 5.45 1.23 10.67
C LEU A 68 4.39 1.73 9.69
N VAL A 69 4.76 1.78 8.41
CA VAL A 69 3.81 1.99 7.31
C VAL A 69 3.83 0.75 6.43
N VAL A 70 2.66 0.22 6.12
CA VAL A 70 2.50 -0.89 5.17
C VAL A 70 1.62 -0.46 4.01
N CYS A 71 1.95 -0.94 2.82
CA CYS A 71 1.20 -0.63 1.62
C CYS A 71 1.17 -1.82 0.65
N ASP A 72 -0.04 -2.21 0.23
CA ASP A 72 -0.30 -3.14 -0.88
C ASP A 72 -1.12 -2.38 -1.94
N PRO A 73 -0.50 -1.44 -2.68
CA PRO A 73 -1.22 -0.58 -3.59
C PRO A 73 -1.72 -1.37 -4.80
N PRO A 74 -2.72 -0.86 -5.54
CA PRO A 74 -3.06 -1.42 -6.83
C PRO A 74 -1.81 -1.51 -7.72
N HIS A 75 -1.66 -2.62 -8.44
CA HIS A 75 -0.50 -2.88 -9.31
C HIS A 75 -0.90 -3.21 -10.75
N LEU A 76 -2.18 -3.10 -11.09
CA LEU A 76 -2.72 -3.35 -12.43
C LEU A 76 -3.31 -2.08 -13.02
N THR A 77 -3.06 -1.86 -14.31
CA THR A 77 -3.56 -0.71 -15.09
C THR A 77 -4.66 -1.12 -16.08
N LYS A 78 -4.70 -2.40 -16.49
CA LYS A 78 -5.53 -2.91 -17.59
C LYS A 78 -6.80 -3.62 -17.13
N LEU A 79 -7.25 -3.43 -15.89
CA LEU A 79 -8.48 -4.05 -15.39
C LEU A 79 -9.71 -3.38 -16.00
N GLY A 80 -10.67 -4.21 -16.46
CA GLY A 80 -11.97 -3.75 -16.93
C GLY A 80 -12.83 -3.12 -15.80
N GLU A 81 -13.78 -2.27 -16.19
CA GLU A 81 -14.60 -1.48 -15.25
C GLU A 81 -15.41 -2.33 -14.27
N SER A 82 -15.91 -3.50 -14.68
CA SER A 82 -16.77 -4.38 -13.86
C SER A 82 -16.05 -5.59 -13.28
N GLY A 83 -14.72 -5.69 -13.46
CA GLY A 83 -13.95 -6.88 -13.08
C GLY A 83 -13.86 -7.06 -11.55
N ILE A 84 -13.98 -8.32 -11.08
CA ILE A 84 -13.85 -8.69 -9.67
C ILE A 84 -12.51 -8.26 -9.07
N TYR A 85 -11.42 -8.36 -9.84
CA TYR A 85 -10.07 -7.94 -9.41
C TYR A 85 -9.99 -6.43 -9.16
N ARG A 86 -10.68 -5.60 -9.96
CA ARG A 86 -10.77 -4.16 -9.71
C ARG A 86 -11.47 -3.85 -8.38
N ARG A 87 -12.54 -4.58 -8.06
CA ARG A 87 -13.26 -4.43 -6.79
C ARG A 87 -12.42 -4.90 -5.60
N LEU A 88 -11.64 -5.97 -5.77
CA LEU A 88 -10.79 -6.49 -4.69
C LEU A 88 -9.57 -5.60 -4.42
N PHE A 89 -8.88 -5.17 -5.48
CA PHE A 89 -7.53 -4.59 -5.37
C PHE A 89 -7.43 -3.15 -5.86
N GLY A 90 -8.49 -2.61 -6.48
CA GLY A 90 -8.41 -1.31 -7.15
C GLY A 90 -7.69 -1.40 -8.50
N ARG A 91 -7.46 -0.25 -9.11
CA ARG A 91 -6.74 -0.12 -10.39
C ARG A 91 -5.92 1.17 -10.39
N LEU A 92 -4.71 1.11 -10.91
CA LEU A 92 -3.92 2.30 -11.24
C LEU A 92 -4.44 2.97 -12.51
N ASN A 93 -4.32 4.27 -12.58
CA ASN A 93 -4.57 5.00 -13.81
C ASN A 93 -3.43 4.74 -14.80
N LYS A 94 -3.76 4.34 -16.03
CA LYS A 94 -2.81 3.97 -17.07
C LYS A 94 -1.82 5.10 -17.39
N ASP A 95 -2.30 6.34 -17.37
CA ASP A 95 -1.52 7.49 -17.82
C ASP A 95 -0.73 8.16 -16.68
N THR A 96 -1.20 8.05 -15.43
CA THR A 96 -0.62 8.76 -14.28
C THR A 96 0.03 7.87 -13.22
N TRP A 97 0.00 6.55 -13.37
CA TRP A 97 0.42 5.60 -12.32
C TRP A 97 1.83 5.86 -11.75
N ARG A 98 2.77 6.33 -12.60
CA ARG A 98 4.13 6.63 -12.13
C ARG A 98 4.14 7.79 -11.14
N GLU A 99 3.43 8.85 -11.48
CA GLU A 99 3.31 10.03 -10.64
C GLU A 99 2.50 9.72 -9.39
N ASP A 100 1.39 8.98 -9.55
CA ASP A 100 0.54 8.54 -8.45
C ASP A 100 1.31 7.73 -7.40
N LEU A 101 2.08 6.73 -7.85
CA LEU A 101 2.90 5.91 -6.94
C LEU A 101 4.03 6.71 -6.32
N ARG A 102 4.73 7.57 -7.10
CA ARG A 102 5.81 8.42 -6.56
C ARG A 102 5.28 9.32 -5.46
N LYS A 103 4.16 9.98 -5.70
CA LYS A 103 3.50 10.86 -4.73
C LYS A 103 3.10 10.08 -3.48
N GLY A 104 2.47 8.93 -3.65
CA GLY A 104 2.06 8.07 -2.54
C GLY A 104 3.24 7.57 -1.70
N PHE A 105 4.30 7.09 -2.33
CA PHE A 105 5.50 6.64 -1.62
C PHE A 105 6.20 7.79 -0.88
N SER A 106 6.19 9.00 -1.45
CA SER A 106 6.72 10.19 -0.78
C SER A 106 5.89 10.58 0.45
N GLU A 107 4.57 10.50 0.37
CA GLU A 107 3.68 10.76 1.52
C GLU A 107 3.87 9.70 2.62
N MET A 108 3.95 8.41 2.26
CA MET A 108 4.24 7.36 3.23
C MET A 108 5.59 7.56 3.91
N TRP A 109 6.60 8.01 3.17
CA TRP A 109 7.92 8.34 3.72
C TRP A 109 7.87 9.55 4.64
N ARG A 110 7.07 10.56 4.30
CA ARG A 110 6.89 11.76 5.12
C ARG A 110 6.27 11.43 6.48
N VAL A 111 5.19 10.64 6.49
CA VAL A 111 4.47 10.28 7.72
C VAL A 111 5.19 9.23 8.58
N LEU A 112 6.21 8.57 8.03
CA LEU A 112 7.05 7.64 8.77
C LEU A 112 8.02 8.42 9.68
N GLU A 113 8.14 8.02 10.96
CA GLU A 113 9.12 8.60 11.88
C GLU A 113 10.55 8.20 11.52
N ASP A 114 11.53 8.89 12.07
CA ASP A 114 12.93 8.49 11.97
C ASP A 114 13.12 7.09 12.57
N TYR A 115 13.91 6.27 11.87
CA TYR A 115 14.10 4.84 12.15
C TYR A 115 12.83 3.98 12.02
N GLY A 116 11.73 4.56 11.55
CA GLY A 116 10.51 3.80 11.22
C GLY A 116 10.71 2.92 9.98
N VAL A 117 9.82 1.95 9.82
CA VAL A 117 9.88 0.94 8.76
C VAL A 117 8.74 1.13 7.77
N LEU A 118 9.06 1.16 6.46
CA LEU A 118 8.07 1.09 5.38
C LEU A 118 8.15 -0.28 4.72
N LEU A 119 7.01 -0.94 4.59
CA LEU A 119 6.85 -2.19 3.85
C LEU A 119 5.94 -1.97 2.64
N ILE A 120 6.45 -2.26 1.44
CA ILE A 120 5.68 -2.20 0.20
C ILE A 120 5.58 -3.61 -0.38
N LYS A 121 4.35 -4.09 -0.57
CA LYS A 121 4.07 -5.32 -1.29
C LYS A 121 3.76 -4.98 -2.74
N TRP A 122 4.29 -5.75 -3.68
CA TRP A 122 4.10 -5.54 -5.10
C TRP A 122 4.09 -6.85 -5.89
N ASN A 123 3.23 -6.92 -6.90
CA ASN A 123 3.26 -7.99 -7.89
C ASN A 123 3.69 -7.42 -9.26
N ASP A 124 4.66 -8.06 -9.91
CA ASP A 124 5.32 -7.57 -11.13
C ASP A 124 4.65 -8.01 -12.45
N TYR A 125 3.38 -8.38 -12.40
CA TYR A 125 2.66 -8.88 -13.58
C TYR A 125 2.58 -7.86 -14.73
N GLU A 126 2.17 -6.61 -14.45
CA GLU A 126 2.10 -5.55 -15.47
C GLU A 126 3.26 -4.57 -15.38
N ILE A 127 3.67 -4.25 -14.17
CA ILE A 127 4.72 -3.27 -13.90
C ILE A 127 5.87 -3.96 -13.17
N GLY A 128 6.96 -4.15 -13.88
CA GLY A 128 8.13 -4.85 -13.36
C GLY A 128 8.84 -4.09 -12.23
N PHE A 129 9.56 -4.83 -11.39
CA PHE A 129 10.32 -4.27 -10.26
C PHE A 129 11.33 -3.19 -10.68
N GLY A 130 11.90 -3.27 -11.90
CA GLY A 130 12.84 -2.28 -12.40
C GLY A 130 12.22 -0.89 -12.56
N GLU A 131 10.97 -0.82 -13.03
CA GLU A 131 10.23 0.45 -13.13
C GLU A 131 9.76 0.93 -11.75
N LEU A 132 9.26 0.02 -10.91
CA LEU A 132 8.80 0.35 -9.57
C LEU A 132 9.91 0.98 -8.72
N LYS A 133 11.11 0.41 -8.74
CA LYS A 133 12.27 0.89 -7.95
C LYS A 133 12.62 2.35 -8.23
N LYS A 134 12.38 2.85 -9.44
CA LYS A 134 12.64 4.25 -9.80
C LYS A 134 11.70 5.24 -9.10
N LEU A 135 10.63 4.74 -8.47
CA LEU A 135 9.61 5.54 -7.79
C LEU A 135 9.77 5.55 -6.28
N PHE A 136 10.64 4.71 -5.73
CA PHE A 136 10.85 4.61 -4.29
C PHE A 136 11.53 5.86 -3.71
N PRO A 137 11.17 6.26 -2.49
CA PRO A 137 11.75 7.44 -1.84
C PRO A 137 13.19 7.20 -1.36
N SER A 138 13.61 5.93 -1.28
CA SER A 138 14.94 5.49 -0.88
C SER A 138 15.23 4.10 -1.45
N GLU A 139 16.47 3.64 -1.36
CA GLU A 139 16.76 2.23 -1.64
C GLU A 139 16.18 1.32 -0.55
N PRO A 140 15.56 0.17 -0.93
CA PRO A 140 15.14 -0.81 0.06
C PRO A 140 16.36 -1.45 0.73
N LEU A 141 16.27 -1.72 2.03
CA LEU A 141 17.30 -2.48 2.78
C LEU A 141 17.39 -3.91 2.25
N PHE A 142 16.26 -4.50 1.99
CA PHE A 142 16.14 -5.83 1.39
C PHE A 142 14.74 -6.00 0.76
N PHE A 143 14.60 -7.03 -0.05
CA PHE A 143 13.29 -7.47 -0.54
C PHE A 143 13.23 -9.00 -0.54
N ASN A 144 12.04 -9.53 -0.28
CA ASN A 144 11.77 -10.95 -0.38
C ASN A 144 10.95 -11.20 -1.63
N ARG A 145 11.53 -11.90 -2.59
CA ARG A 145 10.88 -12.32 -3.84
C ARG A 145 10.47 -13.77 -3.74
N LYS A 146 9.18 -14.06 -3.93
CA LYS A 146 8.73 -15.45 -4.02
C LYS A 146 9.45 -16.16 -5.17
N SER A 147 10.14 -17.25 -4.88
CA SER A 147 10.77 -18.10 -5.87
C SER A 147 9.73 -18.98 -6.57
N GLY A 148 10.00 -19.39 -7.81
CA GLY A 148 9.14 -20.29 -8.57
C GLY A 148 9.07 -19.91 -10.05
N SER A 149 8.42 -20.76 -10.84
CA SER A 149 8.24 -20.62 -12.30
C SER A 149 7.02 -19.78 -12.71
N ALA A 150 6.34 -19.11 -11.74
CA ALA A 150 5.19 -18.27 -12.05
C ALA A 150 5.58 -17.11 -12.97
N GLU A 151 4.70 -16.78 -13.92
CA GLU A 151 4.87 -15.67 -14.86
C GLU A 151 5.01 -14.33 -14.14
N SER A 152 4.31 -14.15 -13.01
CA SER A 152 4.43 -12.97 -12.16
C SER A 152 4.88 -13.33 -10.75
N LYS A 153 5.60 -12.42 -10.11
CA LYS A 153 6.15 -12.63 -8.78
C LYS A 153 5.73 -11.53 -7.84
N THR A 154 5.34 -11.94 -6.63
CA THR A 154 5.09 -10.99 -5.54
C THR A 154 6.35 -10.82 -4.72
N ALA A 155 6.69 -9.59 -4.40
CA ALA A 155 7.79 -9.25 -3.51
C ALA A 155 7.33 -8.29 -2.41
N TRP A 156 8.04 -8.35 -1.29
CA TRP A 156 7.96 -7.37 -0.21
C TRP A 156 9.27 -6.59 -0.20
N PHE A 157 9.17 -5.28 -0.24
CA PHE A 157 10.29 -4.36 -0.10
C PHE A 157 10.27 -3.75 1.28
N CYS A 158 11.40 -3.82 1.98
CA CYS A 158 11.55 -3.25 3.31
C CYS A 158 12.49 -2.05 3.27
N PHE A 159 12.06 -0.96 3.86
CA PHE A 159 12.83 0.28 4.00
C PHE A 159 12.88 0.70 5.47
N MET A 160 13.93 1.39 5.85
CA MET A 160 14.01 2.09 7.13
C MET A 160 14.39 3.55 6.87
N LYS A 161 13.70 4.48 7.50
CA LYS A 161 13.96 5.91 7.37
C LYS A 161 15.15 6.30 8.27
N ILE A 162 16.35 6.11 7.74
CA ILE A 162 17.59 6.46 8.45
C ILE A 162 17.87 7.95 8.21
N PRO A 163 17.89 8.81 9.25
CA PRO A 163 18.22 10.22 9.11
C PRO A 163 19.61 10.41 8.53
N LYS A 164 19.78 11.35 7.60
CA LYS A 164 21.09 11.72 7.12
C LYS A 164 21.84 12.46 8.22
N LYS A 165 23.15 12.19 8.37
CA LYS A 165 24.00 12.97 9.28
C LYS A 165 23.98 14.43 8.82
N GLY A 166 23.33 15.31 9.60
CA GLY A 166 23.26 16.74 9.32
C GLY A 166 21.84 17.32 9.28
N ASP A 167 20.80 16.48 9.26
CA ASP A 167 19.39 16.92 9.28
C ASP A 167 18.88 17.12 10.73
N LYS A 168 19.63 17.91 11.54
CA LYS A 168 19.19 18.38 12.87
C LYS A 168 19.04 19.87 12.87
#